data_10bb864eab5d3059ea906e58c990f735
#
_entry.id   10bb864eab5d3059ea906e58c990f735
#
_cell.length_a   1.000
_cell.length_b   1.000
_cell.length_c   1.000
_cell.angle_alpha   90.00
_cell.angle_beta   90.00
_cell.angle_gamma   90.00
#
_symmetry.space_group_name_H-M   'P 1'
#
loop_
_entity.id
_entity.type
_entity.pdbx_description
1 polymer ?
#
loop_
_entity_poly.entity_id
_entity_poly.type
_entity_poly.pdbx_seq_one_letter_code
_entity_poly.pdbx_strand_id
1 'polypeptide(L)'
;MTKDMPTDNLISEHKAPLRSLLLFGPPGSGKGTLGKFLSSAGNHFHLSSGDIFRGLSLKSPAGKLYHSYASKGLLLPDEVTVTIWHHFVHGLIATNRYFPDEQLLLLDGIPRTLRQADLLSRYVEVTRIIVLDVPDIEILIKRMQRRALIEKRHDDMDPEVLRTRMKVYEQETLQLLSYYPPDLISRFNANQTPLKVLRDVLIALSDLLSNETK
;
A
#
# COMPACT_ATOMS: atom_id res chain seq x y z
N MET A 1 -38.60 -7.57 25.82
CA MET A 1 -37.70 -6.51 26.39
C MET A 1 -36.29 -6.83 25.93
N THR A 2 -35.92 -6.35 24.77
CA THR A 2 -34.54 -6.39 24.28
C THR A 2 -33.82 -5.21 24.93
N LYS A 3 -32.88 -5.51 25.83
CA LYS A 3 -31.99 -4.51 26.41
C LYS A 3 -31.14 -3.93 25.27
N ASP A 4 -31.29 -2.63 25.02
CA ASP A 4 -30.38 -1.87 24.20
C ASP A 4 -28.97 -2.00 24.79
N MET A 5 -28.13 -2.77 24.15
CA MET A 5 -26.70 -2.75 24.45
C MET A 5 -26.14 -1.41 23.97
N PRO A 6 -25.40 -0.66 24.79
CA PRO A 6 -24.77 0.58 24.34
C PRO A 6 -23.73 0.24 23.26
N THR A 7 -23.99 0.66 22.04
CA THR A 7 -23.10 0.45 20.87
C THR A 7 -21.87 1.35 20.90
N ASP A 8 -21.84 2.37 21.76
CA ASP A 8 -20.79 3.40 21.77
C ASP A 8 -19.43 2.96 22.35
N ASN A 9 -19.32 1.75 22.90
CA ASN A 9 -18.06 1.26 23.51
C ASN A 9 -17.47 0.00 22.85
N LEU A 10 -17.98 -0.44 21.71
CA LEU A 10 -17.49 -1.67 21.08
C LEU A 10 -16.29 -1.46 20.16
N ILE A 11 -15.94 -0.21 19.82
CA ILE A 11 -14.81 0.10 18.96
C ILE A 11 -14.00 1.19 19.66
N SER A 12 -12.96 0.81 20.40
CA SER A 12 -11.95 1.77 20.84
C SER A 12 -11.22 2.30 19.61
N GLU A 13 -11.43 3.58 19.28
CA GLU A 13 -10.63 4.23 18.24
C GLU A 13 -9.16 4.26 18.71
N HIS A 14 -8.29 3.66 17.93
CA HIS A 14 -6.86 3.84 18.13
C HIS A 14 -6.53 5.31 17.81
N LYS A 15 -6.12 6.06 18.83
CA LYS A 15 -5.94 7.54 18.73
C LYS A 15 -4.54 7.94 18.30
N ALA A 16 -3.54 7.07 18.48
CA ALA A 16 -2.17 7.36 18.09
C ALA A 16 -1.98 7.18 16.58
N PRO A 17 -1.08 7.94 15.93
CA PRO A 17 -0.72 7.67 14.54
C PRO A 17 -0.13 6.28 14.39
N LEU A 18 -0.52 5.58 13.32
CA LEU A 18 -0.05 4.23 13.02
C LEU A 18 1.39 4.28 12.51
N ARG A 19 2.33 3.66 13.22
CA ARG A 19 3.73 3.55 12.77
C ARG A 19 3.79 2.79 11.46
N SER A 20 4.29 3.45 10.40
CA SER A 20 4.14 2.94 9.05
C SER A 20 5.45 2.99 8.26
N LEU A 21 5.67 1.96 7.44
CA LEU A 21 6.68 1.91 6.41
C LEU A 21 5.99 1.96 5.05
N LEU A 22 6.41 2.90 4.19
CA LEU A 22 5.82 3.05 2.86
C LEU A 22 6.61 2.26 1.81
N LEU A 23 5.89 1.54 0.95
CA LEU A 23 6.47 0.84 -0.20
C LEU A 23 6.17 1.61 -1.48
N PHE A 24 7.19 2.26 -2.04
CA PHE A 24 7.14 3.00 -3.29
C PHE A 24 7.78 2.23 -4.44
N GLY A 25 7.41 2.58 -5.65
CA GLY A 25 7.94 2.02 -6.87
C GLY A 25 6.84 1.89 -7.94
N PRO A 26 7.21 1.82 -9.23
CA PRO A 26 6.24 1.71 -10.31
C PRO A 26 5.39 0.44 -10.23
N PRO A 27 4.24 0.39 -10.90
CA PRO A 27 3.50 -0.83 -11.08
C PRO A 27 4.41 -1.95 -11.62
N GLY A 28 4.32 -3.17 -11.06
CA GLY A 28 5.22 -4.27 -11.46
C GLY A 28 6.61 -4.32 -10.79
N SER A 29 6.98 -3.33 -9.96
CA SER A 29 8.30 -3.30 -9.29
C SER A 29 8.50 -4.38 -8.21
N GLY A 30 7.42 -5.01 -7.71
CA GLY A 30 7.51 -6.07 -6.70
C GLY A 30 7.16 -5.65 -5.27
N LYS A 31 6.58 -4.45 -5.05
CA LYS A 31 6.13 -3.97 -3.72
C LYS A 31 5.33 -5.00 -2.94
N GLY A 32 4.27 -5.55 -3.56
CA GLY A 32 3.41 -6.53 -2.90
C GLY A 32 4.15 -7.82 -2.53
N THR A 33 5.12 -8.26 -3.33
CA THR A 33 5.96 -9.43 -3.03
C THR A 33 6.86 -9.14 -1.83
N LEU A 34 7.52 -7.97 -1.83
CA LEU A 34 8.36 -7.53 -0.72
C LEU A 34 7.54 -7.37 0.57
N GLY A 35 6.38 -6.69 0.49
CA GLY A 35 5.50 -6.49 1.64
C GLY A 35 5.03 -7.80 2.27
N LYS A 36 4.69 -8.81 1.46
CA LYS A 36 4.35 -10.16 1.95
C LYS A 36 5.51 -10.85 2.65
N PHE A 37 6.73 -10.74 2.11
CA PHE A 37 7.92 -11.31 2.76
C PHE A 37 8.21 -10.65 4.10
N LEU A 38 8.23 -9.31 4.15
CA LEU A 38 8.47 -8.56 5.37
C LEU A 38 7.39 -8.83 6.43
N SER A 39 6.13 -8.88 6.02
CA SER A 39 5.00 -9.21 6.89
C SER A 39 5.15 -10.59 7.53
N SER A 40 5.53 -11.60 6.73
CA SER A 40 5.67 -12.98 7.23
C SER A 40 6.89 -13.15 8.12
N ALA A 41 8.00 -12.46 7.84
CA ALA A 41 9.26 -12.63 8.56
C ALA A 41 9.32 -11.78 9.85
N GLY A 42 8.74 -10.58 9.85
CA GLY A 42 8.92 -9.60 10.91
C GLY A 42 7.70 -9.31 11.76
N ASN A 43 6.63 -10.12 11.70
CA ASN A 43 5.35 -9.84 12.36
C ASN A 43 4.81 -8.43 12.06
N HIS A 44 5.04 -7.94 10.83
CA HIS A 44 4.50 -6.67 10.36
C HIS A 44 3.15 -6.87 9.65
N PHE A 45 2.35 -5.83 9.54
CA PHE A 45 1.07 -5.90 8.85
C PHE A 45 1.17 -5.28 7.44
N HIS A 46 1.14 -6.11 6.39
CA HIS A 46 1.15 -5.64 5.01
C HIS A 46 -0.25 -5.29 4.53
N LEU A 47 -0.45 -4.05 4.12
CA LEU A 47 -1.72 -3.52 3.62
C LEU A 47 -1.56 -2.95 2.22
N SER A 48 -2.08 -3.67 1.23
CA SER A 48 -2.12 -3.22 -0.15
C SER A 48 -3.42 -2.46 -0.45
N SER A 49 -3.33 -1.18 -0.79
CA SER A 49 -4.49 -0.40 -1.22
C SER A 49 -5.17 -1.02 -2.44
N GLY A 50 -4.38 -1.57 -3.37
CA GLY A 50 -4.92 -2.27 -4.52
C GLY A 50 -5.77 -3.47 -4.15
N ASP A 51 -5.42 -4.20 -3.09
CA ASP A 51 -6.20 -5.36 -2.65
C ASP A 51 -7.48 -4.93 -1.93
N ILE A 52 -7.42 -3.84 -1.13
CA ILE A 52 -8.62 -3.24 -0.53
C ILE A 52 -9.64 -2.91 -1.63
N PHE A 53 -9.21 -2.14 -2.64
CA PHE A 53 -10.14 -1.66 -3.67
C PHE A 53 -10.66 -2.77 -4.59
N ARG A 54 -9.82 -3.74 -4.95
CA ARG A 54 -10.27 -4.92 -5.73
C ARG A 54 -11.24 -5.81 -4.96
N GLY A 55 -11.14 -5.82 -3.62
CA GLY A 55 -12.06 -6.53 -2.74
C GLY A 55 -13.43 -5.88 -2.59
N LEU A 56 -13.62 -4.65 -3.08
CA LEU A 56 -14.92 -3.97 -3.01
C LEU A 56 -15.96 -4.67 -3.91
N SER A 57 -17.14 -4.86 -3.37
CA SER A 57 -18.24 -5.45 -4.13
C SER A 57 -18.61 -4.58 -5.34
N LEU A 58 -18.69 -5.16 -6.52
CA LEU A 58 -19.18 -4.51 -7.76
C LEU A 58 -20.60 -3.93 -7.60
N LYS A 59 -21.38 -4.42 -6.64
CA LYS A 59 -22.74 -3.93 -6.36
C LYS A 59 -22.73 -2.68 -5.47
N SER A 60 -21.63 -2.43 -4.74
CA SER A 60 -21.52 -1.25 -3.87
C SER A 60 -21.20 0.02 -4.66
N PRO A 61 -21.62 1.21 -4.19
CA PRO A 61 -21.24 2.48 -4.80
C PRO A 61 -19.72 2.66 -4.93
N ALA A 62 -18.96 2.32 -3.88
CA ALA A 62 -17.51 2.41 -3.86
C ALA A 62 -16.85 1.46 -4.87
N GLY A 63 -17.35 0.24 -5.00
CA GLY A 63 -16.85 -0.73 -5.98
C GLY A 63 -17.13 -0.30 -7.42
N LYS A 64 -18.32 0.21 -7.72
CA LYS A 64 -18.65 0.77 -9.04
C LYS A 64 -17.74 1.94 -9.39
N LEU A 65 -17.52 2.85 -8.45
CA LEU A 65 -16.62 3.99 -8.62
C LEU A 65 -15.20 3.51 -8.89
N TYR A 66 -14.66 2.59 -8.06
CA TYR A 66 -13.33 2.02 -8.27
C TYR A 66 -13.17 1.43 -9.68
N HIS A 67 -14.10 0.61 -10.13
CA HIS A 67 -14.01 -0.02 -11.43
C HIS A 67 -14.03 0.98 -12.59
N SER A 68 -14.77 2.08 -12.47
CA SER A 68 -14.83 3.13 -13.49
C SER A 68 -13.50 3.87 -13.68
N TYR A 69 -12.67 3.94 -12.62
CA TYR A 69 -11.32 4.52 -12.67
C TYR A 69 -10.27 3.48 -13.02
N ALA A 70 -10.29 2.32 -12.37
CA ALA A 70 -9.29 1.26 -12.55
C ALA A 70 -9.26 0.72 -13.99
N SER A 71 -10.42 0.61 -14.65
CA SER A 71 -10.52 0.21 -16.06
C SER A 71 -9.82 1.17 -17.03
N LYS A 72 -9.54 2.39 -16.60
CA LYS A 72 -8.81 3.42 -17.36
C LYS A 72 -7.38 3.61 -16.87
N GLY A 73 -6.94 2.87 -15.85
CA GLY A 73 -5.64 3.01 -15.22
C GLY A 73 -5.49 4.27 -14.35
N LEU A 74 -6.59 4.93 -14.00
CA LEU A 74 -6.63 6.17 -13.23
C LEU A 74 -6.74 5.90 -11.72
N LEU A 75 -6.35 6.90 -10.91
CA LEU A 75 -6.55 6.88 -9.46
C LEU A 75 -7.96 7.33 -9.11
N LEU A 76 -8.51 6.77 -8.04
CA LEU A 76 -9.72 7.31 -7.39
C LEU A 76 -9.46 8.73 -6.85
N PRO A 77 -10.49 9.55 -6.64
CA PRO A 77 -10.36 10.80 -5.90
C PRO A 77 -9.72 10.59 -4.53
N ASP A 78 -8.83 11.50 -4.14
CA ASP A 78 -7.96 11.32 -2.97
C ASP A 78 -8.73 11.16 -1.66
N GLU A 79 -9.75 11.99 -1.45
CA GLU A 79 -10.61 11.92 -0.26
C GLU A 79 -11.35 10.58 -0.18
N VAL A 80 -11.85 10.08 -1.29
CA VAL A 80 -12.52 8.77 -1.36
C VAL A 80 -11.53 7.65 -1.05
N THR A 81 -10.32 7.74 -1.62
CA THR A 81 -9.25 6.77 -1.41
C THR A 81 -8.90 6.67 0.07
N VAL A 82 -8.63 7.81 0.72
CA VAL A 82 -8.22 7.85 2.13
C VAL A 82 -9.38 7.46 3.05
N THR A 83 -10.61 7.87 2.74
CA THR A 83 -11.79 7.48 3.53
C THR A 83 -12.00 5.96 3.52
N ILE A 84 -11.94 5.31 2.35
CA ILE A 84 -12.10 3.85 2.25
C ILE A 84 -10.96 3.14 2.99
N TRP A 85 -9.71 3.60 2.81
CA TRP A 85 -8.55 3.06 3.51
C TRP A 85 -8.72 3.17 5.01
N HIS A 86 -9.09 4.33 5.52
CA HIS A 86 -9.30 4.60 6.95
C HIS A 86 -10.33 3.64 7.57
N HIS A 87 -11.52 3.53 6.97
CA HIS A 87 -12.54 2.60 7.45
C HIS A 87 -12.06 1.14 7.45
N PHE A 88 -11.30 0.77 6.40
CA PHE A 88 -10.77 -0.59 6.30
C PHE A 88 -9.77 -0.90 7.43
N VAL A 89 -8.83 0.02 7.70
CA VAL A 89 -7.84 -0.14 8.79
C VAL A 89 -8.51 -0.20 10.14
N HIS A 90 -9.46 0.68 10.42
CA HIS A 90 -10.23 0.64 11.66
C HIS A 90 -11.00 -0.67 11.81
N GLY A 91 -11.57 -1.20 10.75
CA GLY A 91 -12.21 -2.52 10.76
C GLY A 91 -11.23 -3.66 11.09
N LEU A 92 -9.98 -3.59 10.62
CA LEU A 92 -8.95 -4.56 10.97
C LEU A 92 -8.54 -4.49 12.44
N ILE A 93 -8.40 -3.29 12.99
CA ILE A 93 -8.10 -3.07 14.42
C ILE A 93 -9.26 -3.58 15.27
N ALA A 94 -10.49 -3.17 14.97
CA ALA A 94 -11.69 -3.55 15.71
C ALA A 94 -11.97 -5.07 15.70
N THR A 95 -11.47 -5.78 14.69
CA THR A 95 -11.61 -7.24 14.57
C THR A 95 -10.38 -8.02 15.00
N ASN A 96 -9.42 -7.38 15.66
CA ASN A 96 -8.17 -7.97 16.13
C ASN A 96 -7.38 -8.68 15.01
N ARG A 97 -7.39 -8.09 13.81
CA ARG A 97 -6.60 -8.58 12.67
C ARG A 97 -5.32 -7.77 12.44
N TYR A 98 -5.25 -6.58 12.99
CA TYR A 98 -4.08 -5.71 13.01
C TYR A 98 -3.91 -5.12 14.42
N PHE A 99 -2.71 -5.18 14.96
CA PHE A 99 -2.32 -4.74 16.29
C PHE A 99 -1.32 -3.59 16.17
N PRO A 100 -1.78 -2.32 16.14
CA PRO A 100 -0.93 -1.17 15.85
C PRO A 100 0.18 -0.93 16.88
N ASP A 101 0.00 -1.35 18.13
CA ASP A 101 1.01 -1.22 19.20
C ASP A 101 2.15 -2.25 19.06
N GLU A 102 1.92 -3.36 18.34
CA GLU A 102 2.87 -4.47 18.19
C GLU A 102 3.44 -4.59 16.78
N GLN A 103 2.70 -4.11 15.78
CA GLN A 103 2.98 -4.33 14.37
C GLN A 103 3.24 -3.02 13.64
N LEU A 104 4.32 -3.00 12.85
CA LEU A 104 4.55 -1.94 11.88
C LEU A 104 3.61 -2.12 10.68
N LEU A 105 2.94 -1.05 10.24
CA LEU A 105 2.06 -1.05 9.08
C LEU A 105 2.87 -0.85 7.79
N LEU A 106 2.91 -1.88 6.93
CA LEU A 106 3.56 -1.80 5.62
C LEU A 106 2.54 -1.34 4.58
N LEU A 107 2.58 -0.07 4.20
CA LEU A 107 1.63 0.51 3.24
C LEU A 107 2.12 0.35 1.79
N ASP A 108 1.38 -0.42 1.00
CA ASP A 108 1.63 -0.64 -0.43
C ASP A 108 0.57 0.05 -1.28
N GLY A 109 1.02 1.01 -2.09
CA GLY A 109 0.20 1.70 -3.08
C GLY A 109 -0.72 2.80 -2.53
N ILE A 110 -0.44 3.29 -1.34
CA ILE A 110 -0.99 4.51 -0.75
C ILE A 110 0.10 5.11 0.19
N PRO A 111 0.31 6.45 0.21
CA PRO A 111 -0.25 7.45 -0.71
C PRO A 111 0.30 7.32 -2.14
N ARG A 112 -0.42 7.90 -3.13
CA ARG A 112 0.00 8.00 -4.54
C ARG A 112 0.04 9.43 -5.05
N THR A 113 -0.52 10.38 -4.32
CA THR A 113 -0.53 11.82 -4.62
C THR A 113 -0.12 12.61 -3.38
N LEU A 114 0.32 13.86 -3.58
CA LEU A 114 0.61 14.78 -2.48
C LEU A 114 -0.61 14.99 -1.58
N ARG A 115 -1.80 15.07 -2.18
CA ARG A 115 -3.04 15.22 -1.43
C ARG A 115 -3.35 14.01 -0.54
N GLN A 116 -3.11 12.80 -1.05
CA GLN A 116 -3.24 11.60 -0.22
C GLN A 116 -2.25 11.60 0.95
N ALA A 117 -1.00 12.03 0.73
CA ALA A 117 -0.01 12.12 1.81
C ALA A 117 -0.45 13.10 2.89
N ASP A 118 -0.91 14.28 2.50
CA ASP A 118 -1.44 15.28 3.41
C ASP A 118 -2.63 14.76 4.23
N LEU A 119 -3.59 14.10 3.59
CA LEU A 119 -4.74 13.51 4.26
C LEU A 119 -4.35 12.36 5.22
N LEU A 120 -3.37 11.53 4.82
CA LEU A 120 -2.90 10.40 5.62
C LEU A 120 -2.04 10.83 6.82
N SER A 121 -1.38 11.98 6.77
CA SER A 121 -0.49 12.46 7.85
C SER A 121 -1.17 12.54 9.23
N ARG A 122 -2.50 12.59 9.25
CA ARG A 122 -3.31 12.57 10.49
C ARG A 122 -3.41 11.19 11.14
N TYR A 123 -3.18 10.14 10.35
CA TYR A 123 -3.45 8.75 10.73
C TYR A 123 -2.18 7.90 10.80
N VAL A 124 -1.11 8.31 10.09
CA VAL A 124 0.12 7.52 9.99
C VAL A 124 1.35 8.33 10.37
N GLU A 125 2.25 7.69 11.09
CA GLU A 125 3.62 8.14 11.32
C GLU A 125 4.56 7.37 10.41
N VAL A 126 5.14 8.03 9.41
CA VAL A 126 6.03 7.40 8.46
C VAL A 126 7.43 7.27 9.06
N THR A 127 7.84 6.04 9.34
CA THR A 127 9.15 5.73 9.93
C THR A 127 10.23 5.47 8.88
N ARG A 128 9.86 4.94 7.70
CA ARG A 128 10.77 4.69 6.59
C ARG A 128 10.00 4.56 5.27
N ILE A 129 10.70 4.84 4.18
CA ILE A 129 10.19 4.70 2.81
C ILE A 129 11.16 3.81 2.03
N ILE A 130 10.66 2.69 1.51
CA ILE A 130 11.37 1.81 0.60
C ILE A 130 10.95 2.14 -0.82
N VAL A 131 11.90 2.55 -1.65
CA VAL A 131 11.67 2.80 -3.08
C VAL A 131 12.27 1.66 -3.88
N LEU A 132 11.44 0.98 -4.65
CA LEU A 132 11.86 -0.09 -5.57
C LEU A 132 12.06 0.46 -6.97
N ASP A 133 13.32 0.64 -7.37
CA ASP A 133 13.69 1.17 -8.66
C ASP A 133 13.82 0.05 -9.71
N VAL A 134 13.15 0.22 -10.84
CA VAL A 134 13.30 -0.61 -12.05
C VAL A 134 13.42 0.33 -13.23
N PRO A 135 14.62 0.48 -13.83
CA PRO A 135 14.85 1.49 -14.86
C PRO A 135 14.19 1.14 -16.20
N ASP A 136 13.90 -0.12 -16.46
CA ASP A 136 13.34 -0.58 -17.74
C ASP A 136 11.83 -0.82 -17.63
N ILE A 137 11.06 0.01 -18.33
CA ILE A 137 9.59 -0.03 -18.36
C ILE A 137 9.06 -1.33 -19.01
N GLU A 138 9.78 -1.90 -19.97
CA GLU A 138 9.38 -3.13 -20.64
C GLU A 138 9.42 -4.34 -19.68
N ILE A 139 10.38 -4.34 -18.77
CA ILE A 139 10.43 -5.35 -17.70
C ILE A 139 9.19 -5.25 -16.79
N LEU A 140 8.78 -4.03 -16.46
CA LEU A 140 7.59 -3.79 -15.64
C LEU A 140 6.32 -4.26 -16.33
N ILE A 141 6.17 -3.93 -17.62
CA ILE A 141 5.02 -4.37 -18.44
C ILE A 141 4.95 -5.90 -18.48
N LYS A 142 6.06 -6.58 -18.79
CA LYS A 142 6.11 -8.05 -18.81
C LYS A 142 5.75 -8.67 -17.45
N ARG A 143 6.24 -8.08 -16.35
CA ARG A 143 5.89 -8.53 -14.99
C ARG A 143 4.40 -8.36 -14.68
N MET A 144 3.79 -7.25 -15.11
CA MET A 144 2.37 -7.01 -14.90
C MET A 144 1.51 -7.95 -15.74
N GLN A 145 1.84 -8.17 -17.01
CA GLN A 145 1.15 -9.13 -17.86
C GLN A 145 1.20 -10.55 -17.30
N ARG A 146 2.39 -10.99 -16.84
CA ARG A 146 2.52 -12.29 -16.16
C ARG A 146 1.66 -12.37 -14.90
N ARG A 147 1.62 -11.30 -14.10
CA ARG A 147 0.77 -11.22 -12.90
C ARG A 147 -0.71 -11.28 -13.27
N ALA A 148 -1.14 -10.61 -14.34
CA ALA A 148 -2.51 -10.65 -14.82
C ALA A 148 -2.99 -12.08 -15.07
N LEU A 149 -2.15 -12.91 -15.67
CA LEU A 149 -2.46 -14.32 -15.96
C LEU A 149 -2.54 -15.17 -14.68
N ILE A 150 -1.59 -14.96 -13.74
CA ILE A 150 -1.50 -15.78 -12.51
C ILE A 150 -2.58 -15.39 -11.51
N GLU A 151 -2.77 -14.07 -11.28
CA GLU A 151 -3.65 -13.53 -10.24
C GLU A 151 -5.03 -13.13 -10.77
N LYS A 152 -5.32 -13.40 -12.06
CA LYS A 152 -6.59 -13.02 -12.73
C LYS A 152 -6.94 -11.54 -12.58
N ARG A 153 -5.92 -10.68 -12.70
CA ARG A 153 -6.08 -9.22 -12.58
C ARG A 153 -6.50 -8.64 -13.92
N HIS A 154 -7.76 -8.32 -14.06
CA HIS A 154 -8.32 -7.72 -15.29
C HIS A 154 -7.74 -6.34 -15.58
N ASP A 155 -7.37 -5.57 -14.56
CA ASP A 155 -6.75 -4.25 -14.66
C ASP A 155 -5.31 -4.25 -15.18
N ASP A 156 -4.67 -5.42 -15.28
CA ASP A 156 -3.33 -5.60 -15.83
C ASP A 156 -3.34 -6.31 -17.23
N MET A 157 -4.51 -6.57 -17.81
CA MET A 157 -4.60 -7.28 -19.10
C MET A 157 -4.43 -6.36 -20.31
N ASP A 158 -4.90 -5.12 -20.21
CA ASP A 158 -4.86 -4.15 -21.31
C ASP A 158 -3.53 -3.36 -21.31
N PRO A 159 -2.71 -3.43 -22.37
CA PRO A 159 -1.46 -2.70 -22.47
C PRO A 159 -1.62 -1.18 -22.38
N GLU A 160 -2.72 -0.60 -22.85
CA GLU A 160 -2.97 0.84 -22.77
C GLU A 160 -3.27 1.26 -21.33
N VAL A 161 -4.01 0.46 -20.58
CA VAL A 161 -4.22 0.66 -19.14
C VAL A 161 -2.89 0.60 -18.39
N LEU A 162 -2.01 -0.35 -18.74
CA LEU A 162 -0.68 -0.45 -18.15
C LEU A 162 0.17 0.79 -18.42
N ARG A 163 0.19 1.30 -19.66
CA ARG A 163 0.90 2.54 -20.00
C ARG A 163 0.35 3.74 -19.27
N THR A 164 -0.97 3.84 -19.14
CA THR A 164 -1.62 4.92 -18.36
C THR A 164 -1.20 4.85 -16.91
N ARG A 165 -1.16 3.68 -16.28
CA ARG A 165 -0.68 3.49 -14.90
C ARG A 165 0.77 3.91 -14.72
N MET A 166 1.64 3.69 -15.71
CA MET A 166 3.02 4.17 -15.66
C MET A 166 3.10 5.69 -15.70
N LYS A 167 2.35 6.33 -16.61
CA LYS A 167 2.29 7.79 -16.69
C LYS A 167 1.78 8.41 -15.38
N VAL A 168 0.72 7.86 -14.81
CA VAL A 168 0.17 8.31 -13.52
C VAL A 168 1.22 8.16 -12.41
N TYR A 169 1.97 7.06 -12.39
CA TYR A 169 3.04 6.88 -11.42
C TYR A 169 4.14 7.95 -11.58
N GLU A 170 4.59 8.23 -12.78
CA GLU A 170 5.62 9.23 -13.06
C GLU A 170 5.16 10.65 -12.71
N GLN A 171 3.93 11.00 -13.05
CA GLN A 171 3.39 12.34 -12.88
C GLN A 171 2.98 12.65 -11.45
N GLU A 172 2.41 11.69 -10.74
CA GLU A 172 1.83 11.90 -9.42
C GLU A 172 2.69 11.28 -8.31
N THR A 173 3.00 9.99 -8.44
CA THR A 173 3.57 9.23 -7.32
C THR A 173 5.06 9.47 -7.16
N LEU A 174 5.81 9.66 -8.25
CA LEU A 174 7.24 9.91 -8.17
C LEU A 174 7.54 11.26 -7.51
N GLN A 175 6.72 12.28 -7.78
CA GLN A 175 6.85 13.61 -7.19
C GLN A 175 6.58 13.60 -5.68
N LEU A 176 5.79 12.65 -5.21
CA LEU A 176 5.46 12.49 -3.80
C LEU A 176 6.69 12.25 -2.91
N LEU A 177 7.77 11.69 -3.45
CA LEU A 177 8.99 11.48 -2.66
C LEU A 177 9.60 12.78 -2.14
N SER A 178 9.39 13.92 -2.81
CA SER A 178 9.84 15.24 -2.36
C SER A 178 9.04 15.78 -1.15
N TYR A 179 7.90 15.19 -0.84
CA TYR A 179 7.10 15.54 0.34
C TYR A 179 7.72 15.04 1.65
N TYR A 180 8.52 13.98 1.58
CA TYR A 180 9.11 13.34 2.74
C TYR A 180 10.58 13.74 2.94
N PRO A 181 11.07 13.78 4.19
CA PRO A 181 12.47 13.98 4.48
C PRO A 181 13.35 12.94 3.77
N PRO A 182 14.47 13.35 3.13
CA PRO A 182 15.34 12.43 2.37
C PRO A 182 15.94 11.30 3.20
N ASP A 183 16.18 11.52 4.48
CA ASP A 183 16.72 10.53 5.43
C ASP A 183 15.77 9.37 5.72
N LEU A 184 14.47 9.55 5.47
CA LEU A 184 13.49 8.46 5.54
C LEU A 184 13.50 7.58 4.29
N ILE A 185 14.14 8.00 3.18
CA ILE A 185 14.03 7.35 1.87
C ILE A 185 15.23 6.42 1.64
N SER A 186 14.95 5.13 1.45
CA SER A 186 15.93 4.13 1.04
C SER A 186 15.56 3.55 -0.33
N ARG A 187 16.50 3.58 -1.29
CA ARG A 187 16.28 3.14 -2.67
C ARG A 187 16.97 1.81 -2.94
N PHE A 188 16.25 0.90 -3.58
CA PHE A 188 16.71 -0.45 -3.86
C PHE A 188 16.52 -0.81 -5.34
N ASN A 189 17.54 -1.40 -5.94
CA ASN A 189 17.43 -1.96 -7.28
C ASN A 189 16.48 -3.18 -7.26
N ALA A 190 15.32 -3.04 -7.89
CA ALA A 190 14.34 -4.12 -8.02
C ALA A 190 14.38 -4.80 -9.41
N ASN A 191 15.40 -4.50 -10.22
CA ASN A 191 15.71 -5.26 -11.43
C ASN A 191 16.57 -6.49 -11.13
N GLN A 192 16.14 -7.27 -10.14
CA GLN A 192 16.78 -8.51 -9.70
C GLN A 192 15.71 -9.48 -9.15
N THR A 193 16.14 -10.65 -8.67
CA THR A 193 15.20 -11.63 -8.11
C THR A 193 14.59 -11.12 -6.79
N PRO A 194 13.33 -11.51 -6.47
CA PRO A 194 12.67 -11.07 -5.22
C PRO A 194 13.47 -11.35 -3.96
N LEU A 195 14.18 -12.47 -3.89
CA LEU A 195 15.02 -12.82 -2.73
C LEU A 195 16.24 -11.90 -2.59
N LYS A 196 16.84 -11.45 -3.70
CA LYS A 196 17.94 -10.49 -3.64
C LYS A 196 17.45 -9.12 -3.19
N VAL A 197 16.28 -8.67 -3.68
CA VAL A 197 15.66 -7.43 -3.20
C VAL A 197 15.39 -7.51 -1.69
N LEU A 198 14.79 -8.61 -1.22
CA LEU A 198 14.53 -8.83 0.20
C LEU A 198 15.82 -8.77 1.02
N ARG A 199 16.87 -9.49 0.60
CA ARG A 199 18.18 -9.46 1.25
C ARG A 199 18.71 -8.04 1.39
N ASP A 200 18.70 -7.27 0.31
CA ASP A 200 19.25 -5.91 0.29
C ASP A 200 18.46 -4.97 1.22
N VAL A 201 17.14 -5.13 1.27
CA VAL A 201 16.25 -4.40 2.19
C VAL A 201 16.52 -4.79 3.64
N LEU A 202 16.65 -6.09 3.94
CA LEU A 202 16.91 -6.58 5.30
C LEU A 202 18.28 -6.10 5.81
N ILE A 203 19.32 -6.14 4.98
CA ILE A 203 20.66 -5.62 5.35
C ILE A 203 20.60 -4.13 5.70
N ALA A 204 19.88 -3.35 4.90
CA ALA A 204 19.83 -1.89 5.06
C ALA A 204 18.90 -1.43 6.20
N LEU A 205 17.90 -2.23 6.56
CA LEU A 205 16.84 -1.83 7.49
C LEU A 205 16.65 -2.86 8.63
N SER A 206 17.65 -3.68 8.92
CA SER A 206 17.57 -4.73 9.96
C SER A 206 17.09 -4.17 11.29
N ASP A 207 17.66 -3.08 11.77
CA ASP A 207 17.35 -2.50 13.08
C ASP A 207 15.89 -2.00 13.17
N LEU A 208 15.34 -1.48 12.06
CA LEU A 208 13.95 -1.04 11.99
C LEU A 208 12.98 -2.22 11.90
N LEU A 209 13.37 -3.27 11.15
CA LEU A 209 12.50 -4.40 10.84
C LEU A 209 12.56 -5.53 11.87
N SER A 210 13.56 -5.51 12.75
CA SER A 210 13.76 -6.55 13.78
C SER A 210 12.89 -6.32 14.99
N ASN A 211 11.82 -5.58 14.99
CA ASN A 211 10.91 -5.38 16.14
C ASN A 211 11.55 -5.75 17.51
N GLU A 212 12.71 -5.19 17.81
CA GLU A 212 13.23 -5.27 19.16
C GLU A 212 12.36 -4.35 20.03
N THR A 213 11.28 -4.93 20.53
CA THR A 213 10.54 -4.36 21.65
C THR A 213 11.50 -4.20 22.80
N LYS A 214 11.95 -2.96 23.04
CA LYS A 214 12.58 -2.58 24.29
C LYS A 214 11.54 -2.53 25.40
#